data_da84a4007e0aff8484186415a7fadb35
#
_entry.id   da84a4007e0aff8484186415a7fadb35
#
_cell.length_a   1.000
_cell.length_b   1.000
_cell.length_c   1.000
_cell.angle_alpha   90.00
_cell.angle_beta   90.00
_cell.angle_gamma   90.00
#
_symmetry.space_group_name_H-M   'P 1'
#
loop_
_entity.id
_entity.type
_entity.pdbx_description
1 polymer ?
#
loop_
_entity_poly.entity_id
_entity_poly.type
_entity_poly.pdbx_seq_one_letter_code
_entity_poly.pdbx_strand_id
1 'polypeptide(L)'
;MKNIFIGLIAVWGLFLVSCETREPMVEVIERGLEVSKRQAVFLAKEVENQEGRLPRTYEGGELKTSDYRAWISGFFPGVLWYLYENTPTDELKRYAELYTERVESAKDMTTTHDLGFMLYCSFGNGYRLAKNPHYLEVMTVGAESLATRYDERVKAIKSWNSNEKWQFPVIIDNMMNLEFLFFLAKTTGEKRLMNMADSHAQTTLRHHFRDDYSCYHVVSYDTLSGQPHFKGTHQGYADNSAWARGQAWALYGYTMMYRETGKTEYLEQARKVASYIKTVSYTHLT
;
A
#
# COMPACT_ATOMS: atom_id res chain seq x y z
N MET A 1 87.63 18.95 5.03
CA MET A 1 86.41 19.56 5.52
C MET A 1 85.33 19.42 4.45
N LYS A 2 84.40 18.46 4.63
CA LYS A 2 83.37 18.17 3.64
C LYS A 2 82.03 18.68 4.22
N ASN A 3 81.45 19.67 3.52
CA ASN A 3 80.11 20.17 3.89
C ASN A 3 79.03 19.22 3.33
N ILE A 4 78.23 18.70 4.21
CA ILE A 4 77.10 17.92 3.86
C ILE A 4 75.85 18.84 3.82
N PHE A 5 75.32 19.07 2.61
CA PHE A 5 74.03 19.73 2.42
C PHE A 5 72.87 18.68 2.65
N ILE A 6 72.06 18.90 3.65
CA ILE A 6 70.86 18.14 3.88
C ILE A 6 69.69 18.87 3.20
N GLY A 7 69.24 18.32 2.06
CA GLY A 7 68.05 18.82 1.39
C GLY A 7 66.77 18.33 2.09
N LEU A 8 65.96 19.24 2.62
CA LEU A 8 64.58 18.94 3.08
C LEU A 8 63.66 18.78 1.86
N ILE A 9 63.23 17.56 1.62
CA ILE A 9 62.13 17.27 0.68
C ILE A 9 60.84 17.48 1.42
N ALA A 10 60.14 18.58 1.15
CA ALA A 10 58.79 18.83 1.62
C ALA A 10 57.82 18.01 0.75
N VAL A 11 57.31 16.92 1.28
CA VAL A 11 56.24 16.15 0.65
C VAL A 11 54.90 16.85 0.93
N TRP A 12 54.42 17.58 -0.07
CA TRP A 12 53.06 18.10 -0.08
C TRP A 12 52.11 16.93 -0.39
N GLY A 13 51.50 16.34 0.67
CA GLY A 13 50.41 15.43 0.53
C GLY A 13 49.18 16.17 0.03
N LEU A 14 48.84 15.99 -1.24
CA LEU A 14 47.55 16.37 -1.79
C LEU A 14 46.48 15.44 -1.16
N PHE A 15 45.82 15.92 -0.11
CA PHE A 15 44.56 15.37 0.32
C PHE A 15 43.51 15.70 -0.74
N LEU A 16 43.30 14.79 -1.68
CA LEU A 16 42.11 14.78 -2.51
C LEU A 16 40.93 14.44 -1.57
N VAL A 17 40.33 15.48 -0.99
CA VAL A 17 39.01 15.37 -0.41
C VAL A 17 38.05 15.13 -1.57
N SER A 18 37.74 13.87 -1.83
CA SER A 18 36.61 13.50 -2.68
C SER A 18 35.35 14.02 -1.98
N CYS A 19 34.97 15.24 -2.27
CA CYS A 19 33.63 15.71 -2.07
C CYS A 19 32.77 14.91 -3.05
N GLU A 20 32.23 13.77 -2.60
CA GLU A 20 31.05 13.19 -3.25
C GLU A 20 29.96 14.25 -3.16
N THR A 21 29.82 15.05 -4.19
CA THR A 21 28.67 15.92 -4.37
C THR A 21 27.47 15.01 -4.51
N ARG A 22 26.70 14.85 -3.43
CA ARG A 22 25.45 14.09 -3.48
C ARG A 22 24.60 14.71 -4.58
N GLU A 23 24.17 13.85 -5.51
CA GLU A 23 23.25 14.26 -6.57
C GLU A 23 22.02 14.96 -5.93
N PRO A 24 21.60 16.12 -6.44
CA PRO A 24 20.41 16.79 -5.92
C PRO A 24 19.18 15.86 -5.95
N MET A 25 18.39 15.87 -4.90
CA MET A 25 17.22 14.98 -4.78
C MET A 25 16.25 15.17 -5.95
N VAL A 26 16.14 16.38 -6.50
CA VAL A 26 15.27 16.64 -7.66
C VAL A 26 15.71 15.86 -8.89
N GLU A 27 17.02 15.78 -9.17
CA GLU A 27 17.55 15.00 -10.30
C GLU A 27 17.34 13.49 -10.12
N VAL A 28 17.49 13.00 -8.87
CA VAL A 28 17.17 11.60 -8.53
C VAL A 28 15.69 11.28 -8.80
N ILE A 29 14.79 12.18 -8.40
CA ILE A 29 13.35 12.04 -8.61
C ILE A 29 13.01 12.06 -10.11
N GLU A 30 13.52 13.04 -10.86
CA GLU A 30 13.29 13.18 -12.30
C GLU A 30 13.76 11.93 -13.06
N ARG A 31 14.99 11.47 -12.78
CA ARG A 31 15.53 10.23 -13.36
C ARG A 31 14.69 9.02 -12.98
N GLY A 32 14.25 8.92 -11.73
CA GLY A 32 13.39 7.84 -11.24
C GLY A 32 12.04 7.81 -11.99
N LEU A 33 11.41 8.96 -12.18
CA LEU A 33 10.15 9.08 -12.91
C LEU A 33 10.30 8.73 -14.40
N GLU A 34 11.39 9.20 -15.04
CA GLU A 34 11.65 8.87 -16.45
C GLU A 34 11.91 7.36 -16.66
N VAL A 35 12.68 6.72 -15.78
CA VAL A 35 12.88 5.26 -15.81
C VAL A 35 11.54 4.54 -15.60
N SER A 36 10.74 4.95 -14.61
CA SER A 36 9.44 4.36 -14.31
C SER A 36 8.48 4.47 -15.48
N LYS A 37 8.43 5.63 -16.15
CA LYS A 37 7.62 5.86 -17.34
C LYS A 37 7.99 4.89 -18.48
N ARG A 38 9.28 4.79 -18.81
CA ARG A 38 9.74 3.87 -19.87
C ARG A 38 9.36 2.41 -19.54
N GLN A 39 9.58 1.98 -18.31
CA GLN A 39 9.27 0.61 -17.88
C GLN A 39 7.76 0.35 -17.86
N ALA A 40 6.95 1.29 -17.39
CA ALA A 40 5.50 1.13 -17.35
C ALA A 40 4.90 1.08 -18.77
N VAL A 41 5.35 1.94 -19.68
CA VAL A 41 4.92 1.91 -21.08
C VAL A 41 5.36 0.62 -21.77
N PHE A 42 6.60 0.15 -21.52
CA PHE A 42 7.06 -1.14 -22.05
C PHE A 42 6.17 -2.29 -21.56
N LEU A 43 5.91 -2.40 -20.25
CA LEU A 43 5.02 -3.42 -19.69
C LEU A 43 3.60 -3.32 -20.24
N ALA A 44 3.09 -2.10 -20.44
CA ALA A 44 1.78 -1.89 -21.02
C ALA A 44 1.71 -2.46 -22.46
N LYS A 45 2.72 -2.20 -23.29
CA LYS A 45 2.79 -2.73 -24.67
C LYS A 45 2.85 -4.26 -24.71
N GLU A 46 3.66 -4.87 -23.84
CA GLU A 46 3.82 -6.33 -23.78
C GLU A 46 2.51 -7.07 -23.43
N VAL A 47 1.60 -6.41 -22.66
CA VAL A 47 0.37 -7.04 -22.17
C VAL A 47 -0.88 -6.48 -22.87
N GLU A 48 -0.74 -5.46 -23.73
CA GLU A 48 -1.87 -4.77 -24.38
C GLU A 48 -2.83 -5.73 -25.08
N ASN A 49 -2.29 -6.68 -25.85
CA ASN A 49 -3.07 -7.64 -26.65
C ASN A 49 -3.54 -8.87 -25.86
N GLN A 50 -3.26 -8.94 -24.56
CA GLN A 50 -3.72 -10.01 -23.69
C GLN A 50 -5.00 -9.56 -22.98
N GLU A 51 -6.15 -9.95 -23.47
CA GLU A 51 -7.44 -9.53 -22.95
C GLU A 51 -7.59 -9.80 -21.44
N GLY A 52 -8.02 -8.81 -20.66
CA GLY A 52 -8.22 -8.89 -19.22
C GLY A 52 -6.95 -9.10 -18.37
N ARG A 53 -5.77 -9.12 -19.00
CA ARG A 53 -4.51 -9.38 -18.26
C ARG A 53 -3.82 -8.10 -17.80
N LEU A 54 -3.19 -8.17 -16.62
CA LEU A 54 -2.39 -7.12 -16.03
C LEU A 54 -0.97 -7.64 -15.74
N PRO A 55 0.08 -6.83 -15.89
CA PRO A 55 1.42 -7.20 -15.45
C PRO A 55 1.43 -7.51 -13.96
N ARG A 56 2.13 -8.58 -13.56
CA ARG A 56 2.21 -8.99 -12.15
C ARG A 56 3.64 -9.01 -11.63
N THR A 57 4.50 -9.81 -12.23
CA THR A 57 5.89 -9.98 -11.81
C THR A 57 6.74 -10.49 -12.97
N TYR A 58 8.05 -10.36 -12.85
CA TYR A 58 9.01 -10.95 -13.76
C TYR A 58 9.75 -12.06 -13.02
N GLU A 59 9.61 -13.28 -13.45
CA GLU A 59 10.13 -14.46 -12.77
C GLU A 59 10.60 -15.52 -13.76
N GLY A 60 11.79 -16.09 -13.53
CA GLY A 60 12.37 -17.09 -14.42
C GLY A 60 12.64 -16.59 -15.85
N GLY A 61 12.89 -15.28 -16.05
CA GLY A 61 13.09 -14.69 -17.36
C GLY A 61 11.80 -14.37 -18.13
N GLU A 62 10.63 -14.49 -17.50
CA GLU A 62 9.34 -14.29 -18.14
C GLU A 62 8.44 -13.31 -17.39
N LEU A 63 7.72 -12.50 -18.12
CA LEU A 63 6.66 -11.66 -17.58
C LEU A 63 5.45 -12.53 -17.23
N LYS A 64 5.10 -12.58 -15.95
CA LYS A 64 3.89 -13.23 -15.46
C LYS A 64 2.77 -12.19 -15.33
N THR A 65 1.57 -12.56 -15.74
CA THR A 65 0.38 -11.70 -15.68
C THR A 65 -0.66 -12.27 -14.72
N SER A 66 -1.56 -11.42 -14.26
CA SER A 66 -2.76 -11.79 -13.50
C SER A 66 -3.99 -11.15 -14.13
N ASP A 67 -5.17 -11.46 -13.59
CA ASP A 67 -6.42 -10.77 -13.92
C ASP A 67 -6.89 -9.90 -12.74
N TYR A 68 -8.08 -9.31 -12.87
CA TYR A 68 -8.68 -8.42 -11.88
C TYR A 68 -8.84 -9.03 -10.47
N ARG A 69 -8.87 -10.37 -10.35
CA ARG A 69 -9.06 -11.07 -9.06
C ARG A 69 -7.81 -11.03 -8.17
N ALA A 70 -6.66 -10.69 -8.72
CA ALA A 70 -5.45 -10.52 -7.93
C ALA A 70 -5.54 -9.23 -7.08
N TRP A 71 -5.26 -9.31 -5.78
CA TRP A 71 -5.31 -8.16 -4.88
C TRP A 71 -4.46 -6.96 -5.34
N ILE A 72 -3.43 -7.21 -6.14
CA ILE A 72 -2.53 -6.19 -6.70
C ILE A 72 -3.03 -5.58 -8.02
N SER A 73 -4.19 -5.99 -8.53
CA SER A 73 -4.66 -5.62 -9.88
C SER A 73 -4.80 -4.11 -10.10
N GLY A 74 -5.09 -3.35 -9.07
CA GLY A 74 -5.22 -1.90 -9.14
C GLY A 74 -3.89 -1.13 -9.17
N PHE A 75 -2.76 -1.76 -8.83
CA PHE A 75 -1.49 -1.03 -8.70
C PHE A 75 -0.88 -0.63 -10.04
N PHE A 76 -0.91 -1.49 -11.05
CA PHE A 76 -0.37 -1.16 -12.35
C PHE A 76 -1.10 0.04 -13.01
N PRO A 77 -2.44 0.03 -13.12
CA PRO A 77 -3.16 1.23 -13.58
C PRO A 77 -2.92 2.45 -12.67
N GLY A 78 -2.81 2.26 -11.35
CA GLY A 78 -2.47 3.32 -10.42
C GLY A 78 -1.12 3.98 -10.72
N VAL A 79 -0.09 3.19 -11.02
CA VAL A 79 1.23 3.69 -11.44
C VAL A 79 1.11 4.49 -12.74
N LEU A 80 0.36 4.00 -13.73
CA LEU A 80 0.14 4.71 -15.00
C LEU A 80 -0.54 6.07 -14.78
N TRP A 81 -1.53 6.14 -13.88
CA TRP A 81 -2.19 7.40 -13.53
C TRP A 81 -1.23 8.40 -12.84
N TYR A 82 -0.37 7.96 -11.92
CA TYR A 82 0.63 8.84 -11.29
C TYR A 82 1.69 9.32 -12.30
N LEU A 83 2.11 8.47 -13.23
CA LEU A 83 3.01 8.87 -14.30
C LEU A 83 2.35 9.87 -15.26
N TYR A 84 1.08 9.67 -15.59
CA TYR A 84 0.28 10.63 -16.36
C TYR A 84 0.15 11.98 -15.64
N GLU A 85 -0.13 11.98 -14.34
CA GLU A 85 -0.20 13.20 -13.53
C GLU A 85 1.10 14.00 -13.56
N ASN A 86 2.23 13.31 -13.46
CA ASN A 86 3.55 13.93 -13.48
C ASN A 86 3.96 14.43 -14.88
N THR A 87 3.70 13.64 -15.91
CA THR A 87 4.06 13.95 -17.31
C THR A 87 2.90 13.56 -18.22
N PRO A 88 1.90 14.44 -18.43
CA PRO A 88 0.71 14.14 -19.22
C PRO A 88 1.08 13.84 -20.69
N THR A 89 0.73 12.64 -21.16
CA THR A 89 0.80 12.23 -22.57
C THR A 89 -0.42 11.39 -22.93
N ASP A 90 -0.86 11.46 -24.20
CA ASP A 90 -1.98 10.65 -24.67
C ASP A 90 -1.71 9.14 -24.53
N GLU A 91 -0.46 8.71 -24.73
CA GLU A 91 -0.06 7.32 -24.56
C GLU A 91 -0.24 6.83 -23.13
N LEU A 92 0.22 7.59 -22.13
CA LEU A 92 0.05 7.23 -20.71
C LEU A 92 -1.42 7.24 -20.32
N LYS A 93 -2.19 8.24 -20.76
CA LYS A 93 -3.63 8.31 -20.51
C LYS A 93 -4.35 7.09 -21.06
N ARG A 94 -4.12 6.75 -22.32
CA ARG A 94 -4.71 5.59 -22.98
C ARG A 94 -4.40 4.28 -22.23
N TYR A 95 -3.16 4.08 -21.82
CA TYR A 95 -2.83 2.88 -21.06
C TYR A 95 -3.42 2.89 -19.64
N ALA A 96 -3.44 4.04 -18.96
CA ALA A 96 -4.07 4.16 -17.65
C ALA A 96 -5.56 3.83 -17.71
N GLU A 97 -6.29 4.33 -18.70
CA GLU A 97 -7.70 4.01 -18.94
C GLU A 97 -7.87 2.52 -19.26
N LEU A 98 -7.15 1.99 -20.26
CA LEU A 98 -7.22 0.59 -20.67
C LEU A 98 -7.03 -0.38 -19.50
N TYR A 99 -5.98 -0.17 -18.69
CA TYR A 99 -5.68 -1.08 -17.59
C TYR A 99 -6.60 -0.87 -16.39
N THR A 100 -7.17 0.33 -16.20
CA THR A 100 -8.21 0.58 -15.21
C THR A 100 -9.47 -0.21 -15.53
N GLU A 101 -9.95 -0.16 -16.77
CA GLU A 101 -11.14 -0.90 -17.22
C GLU A 101 -11.00 -2.42 -17.04
N ARG A 102 -9.79 -2.97 -17.17
CA ARG A 102 -9.51 -4.40 -16.91
C ARG A 102 -9.75 -4.83 -15.46
N VAL A 103 -9.82 -3.88 -14.53
CA VAL A 103 -10.09 -4.14 -13.11
C VAL A 103 -11.56 -4.00 -12.75
N GLU A 104 -12.41 -3.51 -13.65
CA GLU A 104 -13.81 -3.16 -13.35
C GLU A 104 -14.61 -4.28 -12.71
N SER A 105 -14.46 -5.53 -13.18
CA SER A 105 -15.19 -6.67 -12.62
C SER A 105 -14.87 -6.96 -11.15
N ALA A 106 -13.82 -6.36 -10.59
CA ALA A 106 -13.54 -6.45 -9.15
C ALA A 106 -14.63 -5.80 -8.29
N LYS A 107 -15.41 -4.85 -8.84
CA LYS A 107 -16.51 -4.18 -8.12
C LYS A 107 -17.54 -5.13 -7.51
N ASP A 108 -17.74 -6.30 -8.14
CA ASP A 108 -18.74 -7.28 -7.72
C ASP A 108 -18.18 -8.36 -6.76
N MET A 109 -16.90 -8.27 -6.40
CA MET A 109 -16.26 -9.27 -5.54
C MET A 109 -16.65 -9.07 -4.07
N THR A 110 -17.19 -10.14 -3.47
CA THR A 110 -17.57 -10.19 -2.05
C THR A 110 -16.74 -11.19 -1.25
N THR A 111 -15.66 -11.73 -1.81
CA THR A 111 -14.84 -12.79 -1.21
C THR A 111 -13.52 -12.30 -0.61
N THR A 112 -13.14 -11.06 -0.87
CA THR A 112 -11.91 -10.41 -0.39
C THR A 112 -12.20 -9.01 0.15
N HIS A 113 -11.33 -8.50 1.00
CA HIS A 113 -11.35 -7.11 1.46
C HIS A 113 -10.52 -6.17 0.56
N ASP A 114 -9.79 -6.68 -0.42
CA ASP A 114 -8.78 -5.94 -1.18
C ASP A 114 -9.34 -4.95 -2.21
N LEU A 115 -10.65 -4.67 -2.15
CA LEU A 115 -11.32 -3.79 -3.11
C LEU A 115 -10.79 -2.36 -3.11
N GLY A 116 -10.27 -1.88 -1.98
CA GLY A 116 -9.54 -0.61 -1.94
C GLY A 116 -8.26 -0.65 -2.76
N PHE A 117 -7.45 -1.70 -2.62
CA PHE A 117 -6.25 -1.90 -3.44
C PHE A 117 -6.57 -2.02 -4.93
N MET A 118 -7.65 -2.73 -5.26
CA MET A 118 -8.04 -2.96 -6.65
C MET A 118 -8.66 -1.70 -7.27
N LEU A 119 -9.71 -1.15 -6.66
CA LEU A 119 -10.55 -0.12 -7.25
C LEU A 119 -10.07 1.31 -6.92
N TYR A 120 -9.64 1.57 -5.68
CA TYR A 120 -9.27 2.93 -5.32
C TYR A 120 -7.90 3.32 -5.92
N CYS A 121 -6.95 2.38 -6.00
CA CYS A 121 -5.68 2.63 -6.69
C CYS A 121 -5.85 2.86 -8.21
N SER A 122 -6.82 2.20 -8.85
CA SER A 122 -7.09 2.32 -10.30
C SER A 122 -8.15 3.39 -10.59
N PHE A 123 -9.42 3.07 -10.36
CA PHE A 123 -10.56 3.96 -10.63
C PHE A 123 -10.53 5.25 -9.80
N GLY A 124 -10.02 5.21 -8.56
CA GLY A 124 -9.89 6.40 -7.72
C GLY A 124 -8.95 7.45 -8.32
N ASN A 125 -7.76 7.02 -8.78
CA ASN A 125 -6.84 7.91 -9.49
C ASN A 125 -7.41 8.35 -10.85
N GLY A 126 -8.04 7.44 -11.59
CA GLY A 126 -8.71 7.76 -12.84
C GLY A 126 -9.82 8.79 -12.67
N TYR A 127 -10.68 8.64 -11.66
CA TYR A 127 -11.73 9.62 -11.35
C TYR A 127 -11.14 11.00 -11.00
N ARG A 128 -10.08 11.01 -10.19
CA ARG A 128 -9.40 12.25 -9.80
C ARG A 128 -8.82 13.00 -11.00
N LEU A 129 -8.24 12.31 -11.98
CA LEU A 129 -7.50 12.88 -13.09
C LEU A 129 -8.33 13.03 -14.39
N ALA A 130 -9.12 12.03 -14.76
CA ALA A 130 -9.92 12.05 -15.97
C ALA A 130 -11.36 12.54 -15.78
N LYS A 131 -11.85 12.64 -14.53
CA LYS A 131 -13.21 13.07 -14.17
C LYS A 131 -14.31 12.25 -14.85
N ASN A 132 -14.04 10.98 -15.20
CA ASN A 132 -15.01 10.08 -15.78
C ASN A 132 -16.05 9.66 -14.71
N PRO A 133 -17.36 10.01 -14.88
CA PRO A 133 -18.38 9.69 -13.90
C PRO A 133 -18.60 8.17 -13.73
N HIS A 134 -18.39 7.38 -14.79
CA HIS A 134 -18.46 5.92 -14.70
C HIS A 134 -17.50 5.33 -13.65
N TYR A 135 -16.34 5.95 -13.45
CA TYR A 135 -15.39 5.48 -12.44
C TYR A 135 -15.92 5.63 -11.01
N LEU A 136 -16.73 6.66 -10.76
CA LEU A 136 -17.40 6.81 -9.46
C LEU A 136 -18.49 5.75 -9.28
N GLU A 137 -19.24 5.42 -10.35
CA GLU A 137 -20.26 4.36 -10.32
C GLU A 137 -19.61 2.99 -9.97
N VAL A 138 -18.51 2.63 -10.65
CA VAL A 138 -17.75 1.40 -10.39
C VAL A 138 -17.29 1.34 -8.94
N MET A 139 -16.71 2.44 -8.43
CA MET A 139 -16.26 2.51 -7.05
C MET A 139 -17.41 2.42 -6.05
N THR A 140 -18.57 3.00 -6.34
CA THR A 140 -19.74 2.93 -5.48
C THR A 140 -20.22 1.49 -5.33
N VAL A 141 -20.33 0.74 -6.42
CA VAL A 141 -20.68 -0.69 -6.39
C VAL A 141 -19.63 -1.47 -5.60
N GLY A 142 -18.34 -1.22 -5.84
CA GLY A 142 -17.24 -1.91 -5.12
C GLY A 142 -17.23 -1.61 -3.61
N ALA A 143 -17.56 -0.39 -3.20
CA ALA A 143 -17.67 -0.07 -1.78
C ALA A 143 -18.84 -0.80 -1.09
N GLU A 144 -19.97 -0.96 -1.78
CA GLU A 144 -21.09 -1.78 -1.29
C GLU A 144 -20.70 -3.26 -1.22
N SER A 145 -19.98 -3.78 -2.23
CA SER A 145 -19.45 -5.15 -2.17
C SER A 145 -18.50 -5.36 -0.99
N LEU A 146 -17.61 -4.40 -0.71
CA LEU A 146 -16.74 -4.42 0.46
C LEU A 146 -17.55 -4.35 1.77
N ALA A 147 -18.58 -3.51 1.82
CA ALA A 147 -19.44 -3.33 2.98
C ALA A 147 -20.18 -4.62 3.37
N THR A 148 -20.49 -5.53 2.43
CA THR A 148 -21.10 -6.84 2.74
C THR A 148 -20.23 -7.71 3.64
N ARG A 149 -18.95 -7.41 3.77
CA ARG A 149 -18.00 -8.16 4.59
C ARG A 149 -17.89 -7.65 6.03
N TYR A 150 -18.58 -6.58 6.36
CA TYR A 150 -18.63 -6.03 7.71
C TYR A 150 -19.60 -6.84 8.59
N ASP A 151 -19.18 -7.10 9.82
CA ASP A 151 -20.00 -7.73 10.85
C ASP A 151 -20.18 -6.77 12.03
N GLU A 152 -21.44 -6.55 12.44
CA GLU A 152 -21.83 -5.60 13.48
C GLU A 152 -21.39 -6.01 14.90
N ARG A 153 -21.17 -7.31 15.15
CA ARG A 153 -20.72 -7.82 16.47
C ARG A 153 -19.20 -7.73 16.57
N VAL A 154 -18.51 -8.15 15.51
CA VAL A 154 -17.03 -8.04 15.42
C VAL A 154 -16.62 -6.58 15.25
N LYS A 155 -17.47 -5.76 14.62
CA LYS A 155 -17.20 -4.37 14.24
C LYS A 155 -15.97 -4.25 13.33
N ALA A 156 -15.84 -5.17 12.40
CA ALA A 156 -14.74 -5.21 11.44
C ALA A 156 -15.17 -5.83 10.11
N ILE A 157 -14.41 -5.55 9.07
CA ILE A 157 -14.54 -6.08 7.72
C ILE A 157 -13.70 -7.36 7.63
N LYS A 158 -14.32 -8.47 7.26
CA LYS A 158 -13.68 -9.77 7.11
C LYS A 158 -12.73 -9.79 5.91
N SER A 159 -11.51 -10.30 6.09
CA SER A 159 -10.48 -10.25 5.07
C SER A 159 -10.66 -11.28 3.95
N TRP A 160 -10.86 -12.55 4.29
CA TRP A 160 -11.21 -13.64 3.37
C TRP A 160 -12.27 -14.54 3.98
N ASN A 161 -12.76 -15.50 3.23
CA ASN A 161 -13.82 -16.38 3.72
C ASN A 161 -13.34 -17.29 4.84
N SER A 162 -14.24 -17.65 5.75
CA SER A 162 -13.99 -18.58 6.84
C SER A 162 -13.44 -19.90 6.33
N ASN A 163 -12.57 -20.53 7.11
CA ASN A 163 -12.05 -21.87 6.88
C ASN A 163 -11.83 -22.59 8.22
N GLU A 164 -11.23 -23.77 8.21
CA GLU A 164 -10.99 -24.57 9.41
C GLU A 164 -10.14 -23.86 10.47
N LYS A 165 -9.18 -23.04 10.02
CA LYS A 165 -8.26 -22.30 10.90
C LYS A 165 -8.87 -21.00 11.44
N TRP A 166 -9.65 -20.29 10.61
CA TRP A 166 -10.17 -18.96 10.94
C TRP A 166 -11.67 -18.81 10.69
N GLN A 167 -12.40 -18.47 11.72
CA GLN A 167 -13.84 -18.24 11.64
C GLN A 167 -14.17 -16.88 11.00
N PHE A 168 -13.58 -15.81 11.50
CA PHE A 168 -13.72 -14.46 10.98
C PHE A 168 -12.35 -13.77 10.96
N PRO A 169 -11.53 -14.05 9.93
CA PRO A 169 -10.19 -13.50 9.83
C PRO A 169 -10.21 -12.02 9.46
N VAL A 170 -9.46 -11.22 10.21
CA VAL A 170 -9.15 -9.81 9.91
C VAL A 170 -7.64 -9.68 9.91
N ILE A 171 -7.07 -9.17 8.81
CA ILE A 171 -5.65 -8.89 8.72
C ILE A 171 -5.38 -7.39 8.75
N ILE A 172 -4.19 -7.04 9.21
CA ILE A 172 -3.77 -5.64 9.34
C ILE A 172 -3.80 -4.86 8.01
N ASP A 173 -3.65 -5.56 6.90
CA ASP A 173 -3.74 -5.04 5.51
C ASP A 173 -5.06 -4.31 5.24
N ASN A 174 -6.13 -4.72 5.92
CA ASN A 174 -7.45 -4.11 5.72
C ASN A 174 -7.47 -2.61 6.07
N MET A 175 -6.56 -2.15 6.93
CA MET A 175 -6.39 -0.73 7.21
C MET A 175 -6.11 0.11 5.94
N MET A 176 -5.52 -0.49 4.90
CA MET A 176 -5.27 0.15 3.61
C MET A 176 -6.55 0.34 2.77
N ASN A 177 -7.56 -0.50 2.99
CA ASN A 177 -8.82 -0.45 2.22
C ASN A 177 -9.83 0.54 2.82
N LEU A 178 -9.59 1.07 4.01
CA LEU A 178 -10.52 1.99 4.69
C LEU A 178 -10.57 3.37 4.01
N GLU A 179 -9.47 3.82 3.39
CA GLU A 179 -9.42 5.09 2.67
C GLU A 179 -10.44 5.14 1.52
N PHE A 180 -10.64 4.02 0.85
CA PHE A 180 -11.66 3.84 -0.18
C PHE A 180 -13.07 4.14 0.36
N LEU A 181 -13.41 3.61 1.54
CA LEU A 181 -14.70 3.86 2.18
C LEU A 181 -14.85 5.32 2.62
N PHE A 182 -13.81 5.96 3.15
CA PHE A 182 -13.83 7.38 3.48
C PHE A 182 -14.02 8.26 2.25
N PHE A 183 -13.33 7.93 1.16
CA PHE A 183 -13.49 8.66 -0.10
C PHE A 183 -14.94 8.61 -0.59
N LEU A 184 -15.54 7.41 -0.64
CA LEU A 184 -16.93 7.26 -1.08
C LEU A 184 -17.89 7.96 -0.13
N ALA A 185 -17.74 7.81 1.19
CA ALA A 185 -18.58 8.48 2.17
C ALA A 185 -18.59 10.02 1.99
N LYS A 186 -17.43 10.61 1.73
CA LYS A 186 -17.32 12.07 1.48
C LYS A 186 -17.91 12.48 0.13
N THR A 187 -17.74 11.66 -0.89
CA THR A 187 -18.17 11.98 -2.26
C THR A 187 -19.67 11.80 -2.44
N THR A 188 -20.26 10.77 -1.82
CA THR A 188 -21.67 10.40 -1.97
C THR A 188 -22.56 10.89 -0.81
N GLY A 189 -21.97 11.26 0.33
CA GLY A 189 -22.69 11.57 1.56
C GLY A 189 -23.09 10.34 2.39
N GLU A 190 -22.69 9.13 2.00
CA GLU A 190 -23.05 7.85 2.65
C GLU A 190 -22.23 7.63 3.93
N LYS A 191 -22.70 8.22 5.04
CA LYS A 191 -22.03 8.18 6.35
C LYS A 191 -21.81 6.75 6.91
N ARG A 192 -22.62 5.79 6.50
CA ARG A 192 -22.50 4.40 6.94
C ARG A 192 -21.12 3.84 6.62
N LEU A 193 -20.58 4.10 5.42
CA LEU A 193 -19.26 3.63 5.01
C LEU A 193 -18.14 4.18 5.91
N MET A 194 -18.22 5.47 6.27
CA MET A 194 -17.27 6.09 7.20
C MET A 194 -17.36 5.46 8.60
N ASN A 195 -18.57 5.21 9.10
CA ASN A 195 -18.76 4.59 10.40
C ASN A 195 -18.22 3.15 10.44
N MET A 196 -18.39 2.38 9.38
CA MET A 196 -17.83 1.04 9.24
C MET A 196 -16.29 1.07 9.25
N ALA A 197 -15.69 1.99 8.50
CA ALA A 197 -14.23 2.18 8.47
C ALA A 197 -13.69 2.57 9.86
N ASP A 198 -14.32 3.50 10.55
CA ASP A 198 -13.93 3.91 11.90
C ASP A 198 -14.08 2.78 12.92
N SER A 199 -15.19 2.04 12.88
CA SER A 199 -15.40 0.87 13.74
C SER A 199 -14.34 -0.21 13.52
N HIS A 200 -13.99 -0.47 12.26
CA HIS A 200 -12.92 -1.41 11.89
C HIS A 200 -11.57 -0.97 12.49
N ALA A 201 -11.21 0.30 12.30
CA ALA A 201 -9.96 0.84 12.83
C ALA A 201 -9.89 0.76 14.36
N GLN A 202 -11.00 1.05 15.05
CA GLN A 202 -11.11 0.91 16.51
C GLN A 202 -10.95 -0.54 16.98
N THR A 203 -11.52 -1.50 16.27
CA THR A 203 -11.39 -2.92 16.58
C THR A 203 -9.96 -3.40 16.36
N THR A 204 -9.33 -2.96 15.26
CA THR A 204 -7.93 -3.23 14.96
C THR A 204 -7.01 -2.61 16.03
N LEU A 205 -7.27 -1.37 16.45
CA LEU A 205 -6.51 -0.70 17.53
C LEU A 205 -6.50 -1.52 18.83
N ARG A 206 -7.64 -2.06 19.22
CA ARG A 206 -7.78 -2.83 20.47
C ARG A 206 -7.14 -4.21 20.42
N HIS A 207 -7.08 -4.86 19.26
CA HIS A 207 -6.81 -6.29 19.21
C HIS A 207 -5.59 -6.70 18.41
N HIS A 208 -5.09 -5.88 17.48
CA HIS A 208 -4.02 -6.26 16.57
C HIS A 208 -2.61 -5.90 17.06
N PHE A 209 -2.45 -5.18 18.17
CA PHE A 209 -1.14 -4.76 18.63
C PHE A 209 -0.71 -5.49 19.90
N ARG A 210 0.60 -5.74 20.01
CA ARG A 210 1.29 -6.21 21.20
C ARG A 210 1.73 -4.99 22.05
N ASP A 211 2.20 -5.26 23.25
CA ASP A 211 2.66 -4.20 24.19
C ASP A 211 3.84 -3.39 23.63
N ASP A 212 4.65 -3.98 22.77
CA ASP A 212 5.77 -3.33 22.06
C ASP A 212 5.35 -2.58 20.78
N TYR A 213 4.04 -2.54 20.49
CA TYR A 213 3.43 -1.94 19.30
C TYR A 213 3.72 -2.65 17.97
N SER A 214 4.31 -3.84 18.00
CA SER A 214 4.27 -4.72 16.84
C SER A 214 2.86 -5.24 16.60
N CYS A 215 2.47 -5.43 15.33
CA CYS A 215 1.13 -5.92 15.02
C CYS A 215 1.13 -7.42 14.71
N TYR A 216 0.04 -8.09 15.11
CA TYR A 216 -0.34 -9.37 14.55
C TYR A 216 -0.77 -9.18 13.11
N HIS A 217 -0.37 -10.10 12.24
CA HIS A 217 -0.87 -10.10 10.86
C HIS A 217 -2.37 -10.44 10.85
N VAL A 218 -2.77 -11.53 11.51
CA VAL A 218 -4.14 -12.04 11.56
C VAL A 218 -4.68 -12.03 12.97
N VAL A 219 -5.88 -11.49 13.14
CA VAL A 219 -6.73 -11.74 14.29
C VAL A 219 -8.03 -12.37 13.79
N SER A 220 -8.39 -13.55 14.31
CA SER A 220 -9.65 -14.20 14.00
C SER A 220 -10.62 -14.05 15.15
N TYR A 221 -11.85 -13.67 14.82
CA TYR A 221 -12.90 -13.37 15.80
C TYR A 221 -13.96 -14.46 15.81
N ASP A 222 -14.52 -14.69 16.99
CA ASP A 222 -15.76 -15.43 17.17
C ASP A 222 -16.96 -14.56 16.80
N THR A 223 -17.79 -15.02 15.88
CA THR A 223 -18.92 -14.24 15.36
C THR A 223 -20.12 -14.18 16.31
N LEU A 224 -20.16 -14.98 17.37
CA LEU A 224 -21.21 -14.92 18.39
C LEU A 224 -20.90 -13.89 19.47
N SER A 225 -19.65 -13.89 19.95
CA SER A 225 -19.19 -12.96 20.99
C SER A 225 -18.57 -11.68 20.47
N GLY A 226 -18.10 -11.65 19.22
CA GLY A 226 -17.30 -10.55 18.65
C GLY A 226 -15.88 -10.45 19.21
N GLN A 227 -15.43 -11.43 20.02
CA GLN A 227 -14.13 -11.40 20.67
C GLN A 227 -13.07 -12.17 19.86
N PRO A 228 -11.79 -11.78 19.95
CA PRO A 228 -10.70 -12.54 19.35
C PRO A 228 -10.58 -13.93 19.98
N HIS A 229 -10.48 -14.96 19.16
CA HIS A 229 -10.15 -16.31 19.60
C HIS A 229 -8.78 -16.81 19.11
N PHE A 230 -8.17 -16.10 18.14
CA PHE A 230 -6.84 -16.40 17.63
C PHE A 230 -6.12 -15.12 17.22
N LYS A 231 -4.82 -15.05 17.49
CA LYS A 231 -3.92 -14.00 17.03
C LYS A 231 -2.63 -14.62 16.52
N GLY A 232 -2.19 -14.25 15.32
CA GLY A 232 -0.99 -14.83 14.73
C GLY A 232 -0.67 -14.27 13.35
N THR A 233 -0.13 -15.13 12.50
CA THR A 233 0.26 -14.74 11.14
C THR A 233 -0.22 -15.74 10.08
N HIS A 234 -0.28 -15.25 8.83
CA HIS A 234 -0.46 -16.06 7.63
C HIS A 234 0.74 -15.89 6.69
N GLN A 235 1.28 -14.67 6.58
CA GLN A 235 2.40 -14.33 5.69
C GLN A 235 3.71 -14.06 6.44
N GLY A 236 3.67 -13.80 7.75
CA GLY A 236 4.86 -13.62 8.57
C GLY A 236 5.56 -14.93 8.89
N TYR A 237 6.78 -14.83 9.43
CA TYR A 237 7.62 -15.97 9.75
C TYR A 237 7.02 -16.90 10.83
N ALA A 238 6.47 -16.32 11.91
CA ALA A 238 5.87 -17.05 13.03
C ALA A 238 4.80 -16.20 13.73
N ASP A 239 3.87 -16.82 14.47
CA ASP A 239 2.78 -16.13 15.15
C ASP A 239 3.25 -15.11 16.20
N ASN A 240 4.44 -15.28 16.74
CA ASN A 240 5.07 -14.37 17.69
C ASN A 240 6.02 -13.35 17.03
N SER A 241 6.19 -13.39 15.69
CA SER A 241 7.02 -12.43 14.96
C SER A 241 6.20 -11.25 14.44
N ALA A 242 6.90 -10.15 14.11
CA ALA A 242 6.32 -9.03 13.39
C ALA A 242 6.61 -9.15 11.88
N TRP A 243 5.58 -9.00 11.06
CA TRP A 243 5.71 -9.01 9.62
C TRP A 243 5.91 -7.58 9.11
N ALA A 244 7.06 -7.30 8.46
CA ALA A 244 7.48 -5.95 8.10
C ALA A 244 6.45 -5.19 7.25
N ARG A 245 5.86 -5.83 6.23
CA ARG A 245 4.83 -5.20 5.40
C ARG A 245 3.55 -4.90 6.23
N GLY A 246 3.18 -5.78 7.16
CA GLY A 246 2.05 -5.53 8.07
C GLY A 246 2.25 -4.31 8.96
N GLN A 247 3.48 -4.10 9.47
CA GLN A 247 3.82 -2.89 10.21
C GLN A 247 3.68 -1.64 9.33
N ALA A 248 4.09 -1.70 8.06
CA ALA A 248 3.92 -0.59 7.12
C ALA A 248 2.43 -0.30 6.85
N TRP A 249 1.60 -1.33 6.70
CA TRP A 249 0.14 -1.18 6.57
C TRP A 249 -0.48 -0.52 7.80
N ALA A 250 -0.06 -0.93 8.99
CA ALA A 250 -0.51 -0.31 10.23
C ALA A 250 -0.14 1.17 10.30
N LEU A 251 1.11 1.52 9.97
CA LEU A 251 1.58 2.90 9.98
C LEU A 251 0.78 3.77 9.01
N TYR A 252 0.64 3.32 7.76
CA TYR A 252 -0.17 4.04 6.76
C TYR A 252 -1.61 4.18 7.21
N GLY A 253 -2.25 3.06 7.59
CA GLY A 253 -3.65 3.03 7.94
C GLY A 253 -4.00 3.96 9.09
N TYR A 254 -3.24 3.98 10.18
CA TYR A 254 -3.51 4.88 11.31
C TYR A 254 -3.15 6.34 11.01
N THR A 255 -2.16 6.61 10.17
CA THR A 255 -1.88 7.97 9.66
C THR A 255 -3.06 8.47 8.81
N MET A 256 -3.59 7.64 7.93
CA MET A 256 -4.76 7.93 7.11
C MET A 256 -5.99 8.14 8.00
N MET A 257 -6.26 7.26 8.97
CA MET A 257 -7.38 7.41 9.88
C MET A 257 -7.34 8.74 10.66
N TYR A 258 -6.16 9.17 11.10
CA TYR A 258 -5.99 10.49 11.71
C TYR A 258 -6.32 11.61 10.73
N ARG A 259 -5.81 11.55 9.50
CA ARG A 259 -6.10 12.53 8.44
C ARG A 259 -7.60 12.65 8.16
N GLU A 260 -8.32 11.53 8.13
CA GLU A 260 -9.73 11.47 7.79
C GLU A 260 -10.67 11.89 8.93
N THR A 261 -10.28 11.61 10.20
CA THR A 261 -11.17 11.75 11.37
C THR A 261 -10.74 12.85 12.36
N GLY A 262 -9.47 13.25 12.36
CA GLY A 262 -8.88 14.13 13.37
C GLY A 262 -8.71 13.49 14.77
N LYS A 263 -9.02 12.19 14.95
CA LYS A 263 -8.94 11.51 16.25
C LYS A 263 -7.48 11.29 16.66
N THR A 264 -7.05 11.94 17.73
CA THR A 264 -5.66 11.93 18.22
C THR A 264 -5.15 10.53 18.58
N GLU A 265 -6.02 9.62 19.01
CA GLU A 265 -5.68 8.22 19.29
C GLU A 265 -5.08 7.49 18.09
N TYR A 266 -5.52 7.80 16.88
CA TYR A 266 -4.96 7.25 15.64
C TYR A 266 -3.56 7.81 15.34
N LEU A 267 -3.34 9.10 15.58
CA LEU A 267 -2.00 9.70 15.48
C LEU A 267 -1.03 9.10 16.49
N GLU A 268 -1.47 8.90 17.71
CA GLU A 268 -0.67 8.26 18.76
C GLU A 268 -0.28 6.83 18.37
N GLN A 269 -1.24 6.06 17.84
CA GLN A 269 -0.95 4.70 17.37
C GLN A 269 0.02 4.69 16.20
N ALA A 270 -0.14 5.58 15.22
CA ALA A 270 0.79 5.73 14.11
C ALA A 270 2.22 6.04 14.60
N ARG A 271 2.37 6.94 15.58
CA ARG A 271 3.67 7.27 16.20
C ARG A 271 4.30 6.07 16.90
N LYS A 272 3.52 5.27 17.64
CA LYS A 272 3.97 4.05 18.31
C LYS A 272 4.47 3.01 17.33
N VAL A 273 3.71 2.76 16.25
CA VAL A 273 4.11 1.86 15.15
C VAL A 273 5.39 2.37 14.47
N ALA A 274 5.48 3.66 14.18
CA ALA A 274 6.69 4.26 13.59
C ALA A 274 7.91 4.11 14.50
N SER A 275 7.74 4.29 15.81
CA SER A 275 8.81 4.09 16.80
C SER A 275 9.30 2.63 16.82
N TYR A 276 8.37 1.67 16.79
CA TYR A 276 8.73 0.25 16.68
C TYR A 276 9.53 -0.04 15.40
N ILE A 277 9.05 0.39 14.23
CA ILE A 277 9.74 0.20 12.94
C ILE A 277 11.16 0.79 13.02
N LYS A 278 11.31 2.00 13.55
CA LYS A 278 12.60 2.65 13.71
C LYS A 278 13.54 1.83 14.59
N THR A 279 13.06 1.33 15.73
CA THR A 279 13.85 0.54 16.67
C THR A 279 14.40 -0.74 16.04
N VAL A 280 13.54 -1.51 15.34
CA VAL A 280 13.98 -2.77 14.72
C VAL A 280 14.83 -2.56 13.45
N SER A 281 14.67 -1.45 12.74
CA SER A 281 15.50 -1.13 11.58
C SER A 281 16.93 -0.79 11.95
N TYR A 282 17.15 -0.14 13.09
CA TYR A 282 18.50 0.18 13.57
C TYR A 282 19.29 -1.05 14.04
N THR A 283 18.64 -2.10 14.53
CA THR A 283 19.31 -3.33 14.98
C THR A 283 19.89 -4.16 13.84
N HIS A 284 19.52 -3.89 12.59
CA HIS A 284 20.02 -4.60 11.40
C HIS A 284 21.03 -3.79 10.57
N LEU A 285 21.33 -2.54 10.96
CA LEU A 285 22.29 -1.64 10.28
C LEU A 285 23.61 -1.50 11.00
N THR A 286 23.82 -2.21 12.11
CA THR A 286 25.05 -2.35 12.87
C THR A 286 25.60 -3.77 12.72
#